data_0a18a01980958163c9317bde6ba5cf99
#
_entry.id   0a18a01980958163c9317bde6ba5cf99
#
_cell.length_a   1.000
_cell.length_b   1.000
_cell.length_c   1.000
_cell.angle_alpha   90.00
_cell.angle_beta   90.00
_cell.angle_gamma   90.00
#
_symmetry.space_group_name_H-M   'P 1'
#
loop_
_entity.id
_entity.type
_entity.pdbx_description
1 polymer ?
#
loop_
_entity_poly.entity_id
_entity_poly.type
_entity_poly.pdbx_seq_one_letter_code
_entity_poly.pdbx_strand_id
1 'polypeptide(L)'
;MLEKLKAIEQRLTEVEQQLSDPAVYGDRDRLAALSREQKELTPVVECYRAYLRAQDTAREAEEMLSDPELRALAQEELAGARADMERLQEELKRLLLPRDPNDEKNVILEIRAGIGGEEGALFAADLLRMYTMYAERRGWTLSIVNENLTELGGVKEVSAEVEGAGAWSRLKFEAGTHRVQRVPETESSGRIQTSAATVAVMPEAEEVEFSIDPKDLQIDTFRSSGAGGQHVNKTESAIRITHLPTGVVVECQDERSQYKNKDRAMKILRSKLYEAEQEKQNAAIAATRKRQVGTGDRSGKIRTYNFPQNRVTDHRLTGDNKNFNIAAVINGDLDDMIDALILNDQAQRLQEGKES
;
A
#
# COMPACT_ATOMS: atom_id res chain seq x y z
N MET A 1 20.36 -4.66 -17.78
CA MET A 1 19.98 -3.38 -17.17
C MET A 1 19.88 -2.27 -18.22
N LEU A 2 20.92 -1.98 -19.00
CA LEU A 2 20.94 -0.87 -19.98
C LEU A 2 19.85 -0.97 -21.06
N GLU A 3 19.52 -2.15 -21.56
CA GLU A 3 18.42 -2.32 -22.54
C GLU A 3 17.05 -1.97 -21.95
N LYS A 4 16.81 -2.33 -20.68
CA LYS A 4 15.58 -1.93 -19.99
C LYS A 4 15.49 -0.42 -19.80
N LEU A 5 16.61 0.24 -19.48
CA LEU A 5 16.65 1.69 -19.30
C LEU A 5 16.38 2.44 -20.62
N LYS A 6 16.92 1.96 -21.74
CA LYS A 6 16.61 2.50 -23.07
C LYS A 6 15.13 2.36 -23.43
N ALA A 7 14.53 1.20 -23.12
CA ALA A 7 13.10 0.98 -23.34
C ALA A 7 12.25 1.92 -22.49
N ILE A 8 12.63 2.17 -21.23
CA ILE A 8 11.97 3.11 -20.33
C ILE A 8 12.08 4.55 -20.87
N GLU A 9 13.25 4.97 -21.37
CA GLU A 9 13.44 6.29 -21.96
C GLU A 9 12.57 6.47 -23.22
N GLN A 10 12.52 5.45 -24.08
CA GLN A 10 11.65 5.46 -25.25
C GLN A 10 10.18 5.56 -24.84
N ARG A 11 9.78 4.80 -23.81
CA ARG A 11 8.41 4.85 -23.29
C ARG A 11 8.04 6.21 -22.72
N LEU A 12 8.95 6.87 -21.98
CA LEU A 12 8.73 8.24 -21.53
C LEU A 12 8.48 9.21 -22.69
N THR A 13 9.27 9.11 -23.76
CA THR A 13 9.09 9.95 -24.96
C THR A 13 7.72 9.72 -25.61
N GLU A 14 7.27 8.45 -25.69
CA GLU A 14 5.92 8.12 -26.20
C GLU A 14 4.82 8.70 -25.32
N VAL A 15 4.96 8.62 -24.00
CA VAL A 15 4.00 9.19 -23.03
C VAL A 15 3.94 10.71 -23.15
N GLU A 16 5.07 11.39 -23.26
CA GLU A 16 5.16 12.84 -23.44
C GLU A 16 4.51 13.26 -24.76
N GLN A 17 4.72 12.50 -25.83
CA GLN A 17 4.09 12.74 -27.12
C GLN A 17 2.57 12.56 -27.05
N GLN A 18 2.08 11.53 -26.35
CA GLN A 18 0.65 11.32 -26.15
C GLN A 18 0.03 12.42 -25.29
N LEU A 19 0.70 12.89 -24.24
CA LEU A 19 0.26 14.01 -23.41
C LEU A 19 0.21 15.34 -24.19
N SER A 20 0.96 15.47 -25.28
CA SER A 20 0.93 16.65 -26.16
C SER A 20 -0.25 16.62 -27.14
N ASP A 21 -0.97 15.49 -27.27
CA ASP A 21 -2.13 15.36 -28.15
C ASP A 21 -3.37 15.99 -27.50
N PRO A 22 -4.00 17.02 -28.14
CA PRO A 22 -5.22 17.66 -27.64
C PRO A 22 -6.38 16.67 -27.39
N ALA A 23 -6.44 15.55 -28.10
CA ALA A 23 -7.48 14.53 -27.94
C ALA A 23 -7.46 13.88 -26.55
N VAL A 24 -6.31 13.81 -25.91
CA VAL A 24 -6.14 13.20 -24.56
C VAL A 24 -6.77 14.07 -23.48
N TYR A 25 -6.82 15.38 -23.65
CA TYR A 25 -7.44 16.30 -22.67
C TYR A 25 -8.96 16.12 -22.54
N GLY A 26 -9.61 15.51 -23.54
CA GLY A 26 -11.03 15.17 -23.50
C GLY A 26 -11.35 13.89 -22.71
N ASP A 27 -10.34 13.06 -22.43
CA ASP A 27 -10.45 11.81 -21.69
C ASP A 27 -9.70 11.92 -20.36
N ARG A 28 -10.46 12.18 -19.28
CA ARG A 28 -9.90 12.44 -17.95
C ARG A 28 -9.13 11.24 -17.38
N ASP A 29 -9.63 10.03 -17.63
CA ASP A 29 -9.02 8.80 -17.07
C ASP A 29 -7.72 8.50 -17.80
N ARG A 30 -7.70 8.66 -19.12
CA ARG A 30 -6.49 8.49 -19.93
C ARG A 30 -5.44 9.55 -19.61
N LEU A 31 -5.84 10.79 -19.42
CA LEU A 31 -4.93 11.88 -19.00
C LEU A 31 -4.30 11.59 -17.65
N ALA A 32 -5.12 11.16 -16.68
CA ALA A 32 -4.63 10.80 -15.34
C ALA A 32 -3.66 9.60 -15.37
N ALA A 33 -3.96 8.58 -16.18
CA ALA A 33 -3.08 7.42 -16.35
C ALA A 33 -1.72 7.80 -16.96
N LEU A 34 -1.72 8.57 -18.04
CA LEU A 34 -0.49 9.04 -18.72
C LEU A 34 0.33 9.97 -17.84
N SER A 35 -0.31 10.87 -17.08
CA SER A 35 0.37 11.79 -16.16
C SER A 35 1.03 11.01 -14.99
N ARG A 36 0.38 9.96 -14.51
CA ARG A 36 0.94 9.06 -13.49
C ARG A 36 2.16 8.32 -14.04
N GLU A 37 2.03 7.74 -15.24
CA GLU A 37 3.13 7.03 -15.90
C GLU A 37 4.32 7.96 -16.15
N GLN A 38 4.11 9.20 -16.61
CA GLN A 38 5.15 10.21 -16.77
C GLN A 38 5.88 10.48 -15.44
N LYS A 39 5.13 10.72 -14.37
CA LYS A 39 5.68 10.97 -13.02
C LYS A 39 6.55 9.81 -12.53
N GLU A 40 6.21 8.58 -12.91
CA GLU A 40 6.97 7.37 -12.54
C GLU A 40 8.24 7.20 -13.35
N LEU A 41 8.19 7.45 -14.67
CA LEU A 41 9.32 7.21 -15.57
C LEU A 41 10.36 8.34 -15.53
N THR A 42 9.95 9.59 -15.29
CA THR A 42 10.82 10.77 -15.31
C THR A 42 12.06 10.62 -14.41
N PRO A 43 11.96 10.24 -13.12
CA PRO A 43 13.13 10.13 -12.25
C PRO A 43 14.13 9.06 -12.73
N VAL A 44 13.62 7.95 -13.29
CA VAL A 44 14.45 6.86 -13.82
C VAL A 44 15.26 7.36 -15.03
N VAL A 45 14.60 8.08 -15.94
CA VAL A 45 15.24 8.58 -17.17
C VAL A 45 16.22 9.70 -16.86
N GLU A 46 15.90 10.60 -15.92
CA GLU A 46 16.82 11.64 -15.49
C GLU A 46 18.11 11.07 -14.87
N CYS A 47 17.96 10.09 -13.99
CA CYS A 47 19.10 9.39 -13.39
C CYS A 47 19.89 8.63 -14.46
N TYR A 48 19.24 7.97 -15.41
CA TYR A 48 19.90 7.29 -16.52
C TYR A 48 20.67 8.24 -17.42
N ARG A 49 20.10 9.39 -17.78
CA ARG A 49 20.78 10.42 -18.56
C ARG A 49 21.98 11.01 -17.81
N ALA A 50 21.87 11.18 -16.49
CA ALA A 50 23.00 11.58 -15.65
C ALA A 50 24.13 10.53 -15.67
N TYR A 51 23.78 9.24 -15.59
CA TYR A 51 24.73 8.13 -15.71
C TYR A 51 25.46 8.13 -17.06
N LEU A 52 24.74 8.34 -18.17
CA LEU A 52 25.34 8.42 -19.51
C LEU A 52 26.31 9.60 -19.60
N ARG A 53 25.94 10.78 -19.08
CA ARG A 53 26.84 11.94 -19.05
C ARG A 53 28.12 11.64 -18.25
N ALA A 54 28.01 11.04 -17.07
CA ALA A 54 29.16 10.64 -16.28
C ALA A 54 30.02 9.62 -17.02
N GLN A 55 29.45 8.70 -17.79
CA GLN A 55 30.14 7.73 -18.62
C GLN A 55 30.92 8.42 -19.78
N ASP A 56 30.29 9.40 -20.43
CA ASP A 56 30.95 10.18 -21.49
C ASP A 56 32.12 11.01 -20.93
N THR A 57 31.91 11.69 -19.77
CA THR A 57 33.01 12.41 -19.09
C THR A 57 34.16 11.48 -18.72
N ALA A 58 33.89 10.27 -18.23
CA ALA A 58 34.91 9.29 -17.91
C ALA A 58 35.73 8.88 -19.15
N ARG A 59 35.04 8.68 -20.30
CA ARG A 59 35.69 8.34 -21.57
C ARG A 59 36.56 9.49 -22.09
N GLU A 60 36.05 10.72 -22.05
CA GLU A 60 36.81 11.91 -22.45
C GLU A 60 38.04 12.10 -21.57
N ALA A 61 37.90 11.95 -20.26
CA ALA A 61 39.04 12.01 -19.33
C ALA A 61 40.05 10.88 -19.58
N GLU A 62 39.62 9.67 -19.93
CA GLU A 62 40.55 8.56 -20.32
C GLU A 62 41.35 8.89 -21.59
N GLU A 63 40.73 9.53 -22.56
CA GLU A 63 41.43 9.99 -23.80
C GLU A 63 42.47 11.07 -23.49
N MET A 64 42.17 12.00 -22.56
CA MET A 64 43.06 13.08 -22.13
C MET A 64 44.26 12.59 -21.29
N LEU A 65 44.22 11.39 -20.71
CA LEU A 65 45.38 10.82 -19.96
C LEU A 65 46.65 10.65 -20.79
N SER A 66 46.53 10.59 -22.10
CA SER A 66 47.66 10.49 -23.04
C SER A 66 48.45 11.78 -23.14
N ASP A 67 47.87 12.95 -22.82
CA ASP A 67 48.52 14.24 -22.83
C ASP A 67 49.21 14.54 -21.49
N PRO A 68 50.56 14.73 -21.47
CA PRO A 68 51.30 14.98 -20.23
C PRO A 68 50.87 16.26 -19.50
N GLU A 69 50.38 17.29 -20.21
CA GLU A 69 49.96 18.56 -19.62
C GLU A 69 48.61 18.46 -18.95
N LEU A 70 47.72 17.64 -19.48
CA LEU A 70 46.35 17.45 -19.00
C LEU A 70 46.21 16.27 -18.04
N ARG A 71 47.23 15.42 -17.89
CA ARG A 71 47.16 14.16 -17.14
C ARG A 71 46.63 14.31 -15.72
N ALA A 72 47.10 15.34 -14.99
CA ALA A 72 46.65 15.53 -13.59
C ALA A 72 45.16 15.88 -13.49
N LEU A 73 44.70 16.78 -14.36
CA LEU A 73 43.28 17.16 -14.44
C LEU A 73 42.42 15.97 -14.89
N ALA A 74 42.85 15.25 -15.91
CA ALA A 74 42.17 14.07 -16.43
C ALA A 74 42.05 12.95 -15.38
N GLN A 75 43.04 12.78 -14.51
CA GLN A 75 42.94 11.82 -13.39
C GLN A 75 41.90 12.22 -12.36
N GLU A 76 41.82 13.50 -12.03
CA GLU A 76 40.81 14.01 -11.09
C GLU A 76 39.38 13.89 -11.66
N GLU A 77 39.20 14.31 -12.92
CA GLU A 77 37.90 14.18 -13.61
C GLU A 77 37.48 12.72 -13.76
N LEU A 78 38.37 11.82 -14.11
CA LEU A 78 38.12 10.40 -14.24
C LEU A 78 37.68 9.78 -12.89
N ALA A 79 38.36 10.16 -11.80
CA ALA A 79 38.02 9.68 -10.46
C ALA A 79 36.63 10.17 -10.04
N GLY A 80 36.33 11.45 -10.30
CA GLY A 80 35.01 12.03 -10.03
C GLY A 80 33.88 11.36 -10.85
N ALA A 81 34.11 11.22 -12.16
CA ALA A 81 33.12 10.59 -13.06
C ALA A 81 32.85 9.12 -12.69
N ARG A 82 33.89 8.36 -12.30
CA ARG A 82 33.72 6.97 -11.85
C ARG A 82 32.94 6.88 -10.54
N ALA A 83 33.19 7.76 -9.59
CA ALA A 83 32.42 7.84 -8.34
C ALA A 83 30.95 8.18 -8.61
N ASP A 84 30.69 9.13 -9.51
CA ASP A 84 29.31 9.47 -9.94
C ASP A 84 28.62 8.31 -10.65
N MET A 85 29.31 7.61 -11.53
CA MET A 85 28.77 6.41 -12.19
C MET A 85 28.36 5.34 -11.18
N GLU A 86 29.19 5.07 -10.17
CA GLU A 86 28.89 4.09 -9.12
C GLU A 86 27.66 4.51 -8.30
N ARG A 87 27.61 5.76 -7.85
CA ARG A 87 26.47 6.34 -7.12
C ARG A 87 25.19 6.28 -7.93
N LEU A 88 25.21 6.72 -9.20
CA LEU A 88 24.04 6.73 -10.09
C LEU A 88 23.60 5.31 -10.46
N GLN A 89 24.52 4.35 -10.57
CA GLN A 89 24.17 2.95 -10.78
C GLN A 89 23.40 2.35 -9.60
N GLU A 90 23.81 2.66 -8.37
CA GLU A 90 23.06 2.23 -7.18
C GLU A 90 21.67 2.92 -7.08
N GLU A 91 21.59 4.18 -7.44
CA GLU A 91 20.33 4.92 -7.51
C GLU A 91 19.39 4.34 -8.57
N LEU A 92 19.90 4.02 -9.77
CA LEU A 92 19.11 3.35 -10.82
C LEU A 92 18.60 1.99 -10.37
N LYS A 93 19.38 1.20 -9.64
CA LYS A 93 18.91 -0.08 -9.09
C LYS A 93 17.72 0.12 -8.14
N ARG A 94 17.73 1.17 -7.31
CA ARG A 94 16.61 1.51 -6.41
C ARG A 94 15.37 1.97 -7.18
N LEU A 95 15.56 2.85 -8.17
CA LEU A 95 14.46 3.37 -8.98
C LEU A 95 13.78 2.29 -9.85
N LEU A 96 14.51 1.23 -10.22
CA LEU A 96 14.00 0.11 -10.99
C LEU A 96 13.29 -0.96 -10.14
N LEU A 97 13.28 -0.82 -8.81
CA LEU A 97 12.50 -1.71 -7.96
C LEU A 97 11.01 -1.57 -8.26
N PRO A 98 10.26 -2.68 -8.31
CA PRO A 98 8.82 -2.63 -8.49
C PRO A 98 8.18 -1.79 -7.38
N ARG A 99 7.41 -0.77 -7.75
CA ARG A 99 6.62 0.01 -6.82
C ARG A 99 5.43 -0.80 -6.34
N ASP A 100 5.03 -0.59 -5.11
CA ASP A 100 3.78 -1.14 -4.59
C ASP A 100 2.61 -0.41 -5.27
N PRO A 101 1.70 -1.11 -5.95
CA PRO A 101 0.55 -0.47 -6.62
C PRO A 101 -0.35 0.31 -5.64
N ASN A 102 -0.23 0.05 -4.35
CA ASN A 102 -0.97 0.75 -3.31
C ASN A 102 -0.28 2.03 -2.81
N ASP A 103 0.95 2.34 -3.24
CA ASP A 103 1.74 3.45 -2.67
C ASP A 103 1.02 4.81 -2.73
N GLU A 104 0.16 5.03 -3.71
CA GLU A 104 -0.62 6.27 -3.86
C GLU A 104 -2.00 6.22 -3.16
N LYS A 105 -2.39 5.08 -2.57
CA LYS A 105 -3.70 4.94 -1.92
C LYS A 105 -3.73 5.61 -0.56
N ASN A 106 -4.94 6.00 -0.16
CA ASN A 106 -5.26 6.36 1.21
C ASN A 106 -5.13 5.14 2.13
N VAL A 107 -5.11 5.40 3.42
CA VAL A 107 -4.83 4.40 4.45
C VAL A 107 -5.97 4.33 5.45
N ILE A 108 -6.39 3.11 5.77
CA ILE A 108 -7.18 2.82 6.97
C ILE A 108 -6.20 2.39 8.07
N LEU A 109 -6.11 3.21 9.12
CA LEU A 109 -5.28 2.99 10.29
C LEU A 109 -6.14 2.49 11.45
N GLU A 110 -5.85 1.29 11.96
CA GLU A 110 -6.52 0.75 13.14
C GLU A 110 -5.52 0.62 14.28
N ILE A 111 -5.85 1.18 15.44
CA ILE A 111 -5.04 1.09 16.64
C ILE A 111 -5.87 0.41 17.72
N ARG A 112 -5.32 -0.61 18.36
CA ARG A 112 -5.98 -1.35 19.44
C ARG A 112 -5.06 -1.46 20.65
N ALA A 113 -5.63 -1.25 21.83
CA ALA A 113 -4.97 -1.60 23.08
C ALA A 113 -4.64 -3.08 23.10
N GLY A 114 -3.39 -3.42 23.44
CA GLY A 114 -2.92 -4.78 23.62
C GLY A 114 -2.80 -5.13 25.11
N ILE A 115 -1.71 -5.80 25.47
CA ILE A 115 -1.44 -6.19 26.85
C ILE A 115 -1.08 -4.96 27.69
N GLY A 116 -1.70 -4.82 28.86
CA GLY A 116 -1.41 -3.72 29.80
C GLY A 116 -2.66 -3.05 30.40
N GLY A 117 -3.86 -3.53 30.04
CA GLY A 117 -5.11 -2.95 30.57
C GLY A 117 -5.24 -1.49 30.20
N GLU A 118 -5.55 -0.63 31.18
CA GLU A 118 -5.76 0.81 30.98
C GLU A 118 -4.52 1.51 30.40
N GLU A 119 -3.31 1.12 30.83
CA GLU A 119 -2.06 1.69 30.31
C GLU A 119 -1.87 1.35 28.83
N GLY A 120 -2.30 0.18 28.37
CA GLY A 120 -2.31 -0.16 26.96
C GLY A 120 -3.26 0.74 26.15
N ALA A 121 -4.40 1.11 26.74
CA ALA A 121 -5.36 2.02 26.12
C ALA A 121 -4.85 3.47 26.08
N LEU A 122 -4.20 3.95 27.13
CA LEU A 122 -3.54 5.26 27.17
C LEU A 122 -2.41 5.32 26.12
N PHE A 123 -1.62 4.26 26.00
CA PHE A 123 -0.58 4.21 24.98
C PHE A 123 -1.15 4.17 23.55
N ALA A 124 -2.28 3.52 23.34
CA ALA A 124 -2.98 3.57 22.05
C ALA A 124 -3.44 4.99 21.70
N ALA A 125 -3.89 5.76 22.70
CA ALA A 125 -4.21 7.18 22.52
C ALA A 125 -2.97 8.03 22.17
N ASP A 126 -1.82 7.75 22.79
CA ASP A 126 -0.56 8.40 22.43
C ASP A 126 -0.15 8.12 20.98
N LEU A 127 -0.32 6.87 20.53
CA LEU A 127 -0.04 6.50 19.14
C LEU A 127 -0.99 7.21 18.16
N LEU A 128 -2.29 7.28 18.48
CA LEU A 128 -3.25 8.02 17.66
C LEU A 128 -2.82 9.48 17.52
N ARG A 129 -2.50 10.13 18.63
CA ARG A 129 -2.01 11.52 18.63
C ARG A 129 -0.73 11.65 17.79
N MET A 130 0.23 10.75 17.95
CA MET A 130 1.47 10.74 17.19
C MET A 130 1.21 10.69 15.67
N TYR A 131 0.31 9.79 15.22
CA TYR A 131 -0.04 9.68 13.79
C TYR A 131 -0.85 10.89 13.31
N THR A 132 -1.70 11.48 14.13
CA THR A 132 -2.40 12.73 13.80
C THR A 132 -1.41 13.85 13.52
N MET A 133 -0.44 14.05 14.41
CA MET A 133 0.59 15.07 14.24
C MET A 133 1.51 14.76 13.03
N TYR A 134 1.78 13.50 12.76
CA TYR A 134 2.53 13.10 11.57
C TYR A 134 1.76 13.41 10.29
N ALA A 135 0.47 13.08 10.24
CA ALA A 135 -0.39 13.40 9.11
C ALA A 135 -0.45 14.90 8.84
N GLU A 136 -0.63 15.71 9.87
CA GLU A 136 -0.62 17.17 9.76
C GLU A 136 0.70 17.71 9.17
N ARG A 137 1.85 17.20 9.64
CA ARG A 137 3.18 17.58 9.10
C ARG A 137 3.35 17.23 7.63
N ARG A 138 2.74 16.13 7.19
CA ARG A 138 2.80 15.68 5.80
C ARG A 138 1.73 16.34 4.91
N GLY A 139 0.85 17.16 5.48
CA GLY A 139 -0.28 17.77 4.77
C GLY A 139 -1.37 16.75 4.42
N TRP A 140 -1.45 15.64 5.18
CA TRP A 140 -2.51 14.64 5.06
C TRP A 140 -3.65 14.97 6.01
N THR A 141 -4.85 14.50 5.70
CA THR A 141 -6.02 14.60 6.57
C THR A 141 -6.23 13.27 7.28
N LEU A 142 -6.30 13.29 8.62
CA LEU A 142 -6.67 12.11 9.41
C LEU A 142 -8.08 12.33 9.95
N SER A 143 -9.00 11.41 9.63
CA SER A 143 -10.40 11.42 10.04
C SER A 143 -10.74 10.16 10.83
N ILE A 144 -11.29 10.34 12.04
CA ILE A 144 -11.70 9.20 12.87
C ILE A 144 -13.02 8.64 12.31
N VAL A 145 -13.01 7.36 11.96
CA VAL A 145 -14.20 6.63 11.45
C VAL A 145 -14.97 6.01 12.60
N ASN A 146 -14.27 5.39 13.55
CA ASN A 146 -14.86 4.78 14.73
C ASN A 146 -13.86 4.80 15.89
N GLU A 147 -14.35 5.01 17.11
CA GLU A 147 -13.52 5.00 18.31
C GLU A 147 -14.25 4.38 19.50
N ASN A 148 -13.51 3.68 20.34
CA ASN A 148 -13.96 3.15 21.62
C ASN A 148 -13.00 3.60 22.70
N LEU A 149 -13.44 4.58 23.52
CA LEU A 149 -12.63 5.20 24.55
C LEU A 149 -12.80 4.52 25.91
N THR A 150 -11.82 4.70 26.78
CA THR A 150 -11.91 4.33 28.20
C THR A 150 -12.33 5.54 29.04
N GLU A 151 -12.74 5.29 30.29
CA GLU A 151 -13.12 6.36 31.23
C GLU A 151 -11.96 7.32 31.55
N LEU A 152 -10.72 6.84 31.44
CA LEU A 152 -9.51 7.65 31.72
C LEU A 152 -8.92 8.30 30.44
N GLY A 153 -9.68 8.32 29.33
CA GLY A 153 -9.25 8.94 28.08
C GLY A 153 -8.30 8.07 27.24
N GLY A 154 -8.15 6.78 27.58
CA GLY A 154 -7.44 5.82 26.74
C GLY A 154 -8.31 5.38 25.57
N VAL A 155 -7.69 4.75 24.57
CA VAL A 155 -8.32 4.19 23.37
C VAL A 155 -8.26 2.67 23.42
N LYS A 156 -9.42 2.00 23.56
CA LYS A 156 -9.49 0.53 23.41
C LYS A 156 -9.29 0.11 21.97
N GLU A 157 -9.94 0.81 21.08
CA GLU A 157 -9.89 0.61 19.64
C GLU A 157 -10.25 1.92 18.93
N VAL A 158 -9.53 2.24 17.85
CA VAL A 158 -9.87 3.34 16.95
C VAL A 158 -9.57 2.91 15.53
N SER A 159 -10.43 3.32 14.61
CA SER A 159 -10.22 3.24 13.18
C SER A 159 -10.24 4.66 12.62
N ALA A 160 -9.20 5.04 11.91
CA ALA A 160 -9.06 6.34 11.27
C ALA A 160 -8.69 6.16 9.80
N GLU A 161 -9.18 7.06 8.98
CA GLU A 161 -8.80 7.18 7.58
C GLU A 161 -7.73 8.28 7.46
N VAL A 162 -6.66 8.00 6.71
CA VAL A 162 -5.60 8.95 6.41
C VAL A 162 -5.59 9.18 4.90
N GLU A 163 -6.03 10.36 4.49
CA GLU A 163 -6.10 10.80 3.10
C GLU A 163 -4.90 11.66 2.75
N GLY A 164 -4.18 11.29 1.70
CA GLY A 164 -3.07 12.09 1.20
C GLY A 164 -2.13 11.32 0.28
N ALA A 165 -1.49 12.05 -0.62
CA ALA A 165 -0.56 11.46 -1.59
C ALA A 165 0.59 10.73 -0.89
N GLY A 166 0.77 9.44 -1.22
CA GLY A 166 1.84 8.61 -0.67
C GLY A 166 1.64 8.17 0.78
N ALA A 167 0.43 8.28 1.34
CA ALA A 167 0.15 7.89 2.74
C ALA A 167 0.48 6.41 2.98
N TRP A 168 0.05 5.51 2.08
CA TRP A 168 0.37 4.09 2.16
C TRP A 168 1.88 3.83 2.10
N SER A 169 2.60 4.48 1.21
CA SER A 169 4.04 4.24 0.99
C SER A 169 4.87 4.40 2.27
N ARG A 170 4.39 5.23 3.21
CA ARG A 170 5.05 5.51 4.49
C ARG A 170 4.43 4.75 5.65
N LEU A 171 3.10 4.80 5.80
CA LEU A 171 2.41 4.22 6.94
C LEU A 171 2.39 2.69 6.93
N LYS A 172 2.57 2.02 5.78
CA LYS A 172 2.69 0.56 5.70
C LYS A 172 3.76 -0.03 6.63
N PHE A 173 4.79 0.76 6.96
CA PHE A 173 5.85 0.37 7.89
C PHE A 173 5.46 0.50 9.37
N GLU A 174 4.31 1.07 9.68
CA GLU A 174 3.81 1.23 11.04
C GLU A 174 2.98 0.03 11.54
N ALA A 175 2.67 -0.91 10.64
CA ALA A 175 1.87 -2.09 10.97
C ALA A 175 2.62 -3.05 11.87
N GLY A 176 2.04 -3.37 13.04
CA GLY A 176 2.61 -4.34 13.99
C GLY A 176 2.32 -4.01 15.45
N THR A 177 3.05 -4.67 16.35
CA THR A 177 2.94 -4.46 17.79
C THR A 177 3.95 -3.41 18.26
N HIS A 178 3.45 -2.35 18.89
CA HIS A 178 4.23 -1.30 19.54
C HIS A 178 4.27 -1.55 21.04
N ARG A 179 5.45 -1.51 21.63
CA ARG A 179 5.67 -1.74 23.05
C ARG A 179 6.11 -0.47 23.75
N VAL A 180 5.48 -0.14 24.88
CA VAL A 180 5.86 0.99 25.72
C VAL A 180 6.46 0.51 27.03
N GLN A 181 7.46 1.22 27.53
CA GLN A 181 8.08 1.06 28.84
C GLN A 181 8.12 2.43 29.52
N ARG A 182 7.22 2.63 30.48
CA ARG A 182 7.13 3.83 31.30
C ARG A 182 6.51 3.54 32.66
N VAL A 183 6.56 4.49 33.58
CA VAL A 183 5.72 4.48 34.78
C VAL A 183 4.34 4.93 34.32
N PRO A 184 3.29 4.09 34.40
CA PRO A 184 1.93 4.46 34.04
C PRO A 184 1.40 5.63 34.87
N GLU A 185 0.54 6.45 34.34
CA GLU A 185 -0.17 7.49 35.11
C GLU A 185 -1.04 6.90 36.20
N THR A 186 -1.47 5.66 36.04
CA THR A 186 -2.28 4.90 37.00
C THR A 186 -1.46 4.21 38.09
N GLU A 187 -0.12 4.32 38.06
CA GLU A 187 0.79 3.61 38.98
C GLU A 187 1.28 4.53 40.09
N SER A 188 0.88 4.25 41.30
CA SER A 188 1.26 5.05 42.49
C SER A 188 2.64 4.70 43.08
N SER A 189 3.18 3.49 42.76
CA SER A 189 4.45 3.01 43.32
C SER A 189 5.69 3.38 42.50
N GLY A 190 5.52 4.08 41.36
CA GLY A 190 6.61 4.49 40.49
C GLY A 190 7.29 3.35 39.74
N ARG A 191 6.67 2.19 39.66
CA ARG A 191 7.20 1.03 38.94
C ARG A 191 7.05 1.18 37.44
N ILE A 192 8.14 0.93 36.70
CA ILE A 192 8.10 0.84 35.24
C ILE A 192 7.29 -0.39 34.85
N GLN A 193 6.25 -0.18 34.06
CA GLN A 193 5.45 -1.24 33.47
C GLN A 193 5.72 -1.33 31.97
N THR A 194 5.40 -2.50 31.42
CA THR A 194 5.53 -2.74 29.99
C THR A 194 4.16 -3.07 29.42
N SER A 195 3.65 -2.20 28.59
CA SER A 195 2.37 -2.36 27.89
C SER A 195 2.57 -2.39 26.37
N ALA A 196 1.55 -2.76 25.65
CA ALA A 196 1.60 -2.83 24.19
C ALA A 196 0.28 -2.34 23.57
N ALA A 197 0.38 -1.81 22.39
CA ALA A 197 -0.73 -1.54 21.48
C ALA A 197 -0.40 -2.11 20.10
N THR A 198 -1.41 -2.43 19.32
CA THR A 198 -1.25 -2.96 17.96
C THR A 198 -1.75 -1.95 16.96
N VAL A 199 -1.02 -1.83 15.86
CA VAL A 199 -1.36 -0.96 14.75
C VAL A 199 -1.54 -1.85 13.51
N ALA A 200 -2.71 -1.77 12.88
CA ALA A 200 -2.94 -2.34 11.57
C ALA A 200 -3.06 -1.20 10.55
N VAL A 201 -2.42 -1.39 9.41
CA VAL A 201 -2.40 -0.42 8.31
C VAL A 201 -2.88 -1.15 7.06
N MET A 202 -3.96 -0.65 6.47
CA MET A 202 -4.55 -1.25 5.28
C MET A 202 -4.71 -0.18 4.21
N PRO A 203 -4.47 -0.50 2.92
CA PRO A 203 -4.81 0.42 1.86
C PRO A 203 -6.33 0.57 1.79
N GLU A 204 -6.80 1.76 1.43
CA GLU A 204 -8.21 1.97 1.13
C GLU A 204 -8.67 0.98 0.06
N ALA A 205 -9.77 0.30 0.32
CA ALA A 205 -10.34 -0.66 -0.60
C ALA A 205 -11.02 0.06 -1.77
N GLU A 206 -10.72 -0.33 -2.98
CA GLU A 206 -11.48 0.11 -4.15
C GLU A 206 -12.88 -0.50 -4.12
N GLU A 207 -13.86 0.25 -4.60
CA GLU A 207 -15.21 -0.30 -4.82
C GLU A 207 -15.11 -1.49 -5.78
N VAL A 208 -15.82 -2.56 -5.43
CA VAL A 208 -15.88 -3.75 -6.27
C VAL A 208 -16.68 -3.41 -7.53
N GLU A 209 -15.98 -3.07 -8.61
CA GLU A 209 -16.61 -2.99 -9.92
C GLU A 209 -16.92 -4.41 -10.39
N PHE A 210 -18.20 -4.75 -10.36
CA PHE A 210 -18.67 -6.06 -10.75
C PHE A 210 -19.45 -6.03 -12.05
N SER A 211 -18.89 -6.58 -13.12
CA SER A 211 -19.55 -6.77 -14.40
C SER A 211 -19.66 -8.27 -14.74
N ILE A 212 -20.84 -8.71 -15.18
CA ILE A 212 -21.05 -10.10 -15.64
C ILE A 212 -20.90 -10.10 -17.15
N ASP A 213 -19.92 -10.87 -17.67
CA ASP A 213 -19.84 -11.12 -19.12
C ASP A 213 -20.98 -12.08 -19.52
N PRO A 214 -21.81 -11.72 -20.49
CA PRO A 214 -22.85 -12.60 -21.01
C PRO A 214 -22.34 -13.98 -21.52
N LYS A 215 -21.06 -14.07 -21.91
CA LYS A 215 -20.43 -15.32 -22.36
C LYS A 215 -20.22 -16.32 -21.22
N ASP A 216 -20.13 -15.84 -19.99
CA ASP A 216 -19.92 -16.64 -18.79
C ASP A 216 -21.23 -17.19 -18.24
N LEU A 217 -22.36 -16.93 -18.92
CA LEU A 217 -23.68 -17.34 -18.48
C LEU A 217 -24.22 -18.46 -19.35
N GLN A 218 -24.60 -19.57 -18.72
CA GLN A 218 -25.47 -20.57 -19.30
C GLN A 218 -26.91 -20.33 -18.84
N ILE A 219 -27.83 -20.13 -19.78
CA ILE A 219 -29.23 -19.85 -19.51
C ILE A 219 -30.09 -20.98 -20.05
N ASP A 220 -30.71 -21.71 -19.15
CA ASP A 220 -31.59 -22.82 -19.46
C ASP A 220 -33.03 -22.47 -19.14
N THR A 221 -33.95 -22.92 -20.01
CA THR A 221 -35.40 -22.80 -19.77
C THR A 221 -35.96 -24.15 -19.37
N PHE A 222 -36.90 -24.14 -18.42
CA PHE A 222 -37.56 -25.37 -17.99
C PHE A 222 -39.00 -25.08 -17.58
N ARG A 223 -39.76 -26.16 -17.35
CA ARG A 223 -41.16 -26.05 -16.93
C ARG A 223 -41.24 -25.76 -15.46
N SER A 224 -42.06 -24.77 -15.11
CA SER A 224 -42.32 -24.42 -13.70
C SER A 224 -42.93 -25.60 -12.97
N SER A 225 -42.49 -25.88 -11.76
CA SER A 225 -43.06 -26.86 -10.86
C SER A 225 -44.02 -26.20 -9.89
N GLY A 226 -45.23 -26.76 -9.67
CA GLY A 226 -46.19 -26.27 -8.69
C GLY A 226 -47.65 -26.54 -9.04
N ALA A 227 -48.57 -26.25 -8.11
CA ALA A 227 -49.99 -26.36 -8.33
C ALA A 227 -50.48 -25.29 -9.33
N GLY A 228 -50.74 -25.67 -10.57
CA GLY A 228 -51.16 -24.75 -11.62
C GLY A 228 -51.93 -25.48 -12.74
N GLY A 229 -52.71 -24.74 -13.51
CA GLY A 229 -53.52 -25.25 -14.62
C GLY A 229 -52.67 -25.55 -15.88
N GLN A 230 -53.31 -25.79 -17.04
CA GLN A 230 -52.65 -26.17 -18.29
C GLN A 230 -51.46 -25.30 -18.74
N HIS A 231 -51.41 -24.04 -18.33
CA HIS A 231 -50.35 -23.11 -18.69
C HIS A 231 -49.03 -23.45 -18.01
N VAL A 232 -49.04 -23.85 -16.74
CA VAL A 232 -47.82 -24.21 -15.96
C VAL A 232 -47.20 -25.51 -16.49
N ASN A 233 -48.01 -26.44 -16.98
CA ASN A 233 -47.56 -27.76 -17.47
C ASN A 233 -47.12 -27.77 -18.94
N LYS A 234 -47.45 -26.73 -19.71
CA LYS A 234 -47.13 -26.67 -21.15
C LYS A 234 -46.08 -25.63 -21.55
N THR A 235 -45.85 -24.58 -20.71
CA THR A 235 -44.99 -23.47 -21.08
C THR A 235 -43.69 -23.51 -20.26
N GLU A 236 -42.56 -23.45 -20.90
CA GLU A 236 -41.23 -23.37 -20.26
C GLU A 236 -40.93 -21.92 -19.88
N SER A 237 -41.64 -21.44 -18.83
CA SER A 237 -41.48 -20.07 -18.33
C SER A 237 -40.43 -19.93 -17.23
N ALA A 238 -39.99 -21.03 -16.61
CA ALA A 238 -38.93 -21.01 -15.61
C ALA A 238 -37.55 -20.86 -16.23
N ILE A 239 -36.70 -20.14 -15.57
CA ILE A 239 -35.32 -19.85 -16.01
C ILE A 239 -34.33 -20.33 -14.94
N ARG A 240 -33.27 -21.02 -15.40
CA ARG A 240 -32.08 -21.33 -14.63
C ARG A 240 -30.90 -20.61 -15.28
N ILE A 241 -30.17 -19.83 -14.50
CA ILE A 241 -28.94 -19.17 -14.95
C ILE A 241 -27.77 -19.73 -14.13
N THR A 242 -26.80 -20.28 -14.83
CA THR A 242 -25.55 -20.76 -14.22
C THR A 242 -24.41 -19.85 -14.65
N HIS A 243 -23.70 -19.30 -13.68
CA HIS A 243 -22.45 -18.57 -13.95
C HIS A 243 -21.31 -19.57 -14.00
N LEU A 244 -20.78 -19.82 -15.21
CA LEU A 244 -19.81 -20.89 -15.49
C LEU A 244 -18.53 -20.80 -14.67
N PRO A 245 -17.90 -19.59 -14.47
CA PRO A 245 -16.64 -19.50 -13.73
C PRO A 245 -16.77 -19.81 -12.23
N THR A 246 -17.90 -19.45 -11.60
CA THR A 246 -18.11 -19.64 -10.16
C THR A 246 -19.00 -20.83 -9.82
N GLY A 247 -19.72 -21.38 -10.80
CA GLY A 247 -20.68 -22.46 -10.58
C GLY A 247 -21.96 -22.01 -9.83
N VAL A 248 -22.18 -20.72 -9.62
CA VAL A 248 -23.37 -20.20 -8.94
C VAL A 248 -24.57 -20.39 -9.86
N VAL A 249 -25.63 -21.02 -9.32
CA VAL A 249 -26.89 -21.28 -10.01
C VAL A 249 -28.03 -20.48 -9.37
N VAL A 250 -28.83 -19.85 -10.20
CA VAL A 250 -30.06 -19.15 -9.81
C VAL A 250 -31.22 -19.64 -10.65
N GLU A 251 -32.32 -20.00 -10.00
CA GLU A 251 -33.56 -20.39 -10.64
C GLU A 251 -34.66 -19.37 -10.29
N CYS A 252 -35.48 -19.05 -11.27
CA CYS A 252 -36.65 -18.18 -11.08
C CYS A 252 -37.84 -18.71 -11.88
N GLN A 253 -38.96 -18.92 -11.19
CA GLN A 253 -40.23 -19.43 -11.78
C GLN A 253 -41.46 -18.69 -11.26
N ASP A 254 -41.30 -17.52 -10.66
CA ASP A 254 -42.35 -16.80 -9.95
C ASP A 254 -43.37 -16.15 -10.88
N GLU A 255 -42.90 -15.78 -12.08
CA GLU A 255 -43.76 -15.07 -13.05
C GLU A 255 -44.16 -15.98 -14.21
N ARG A 256 -45.28 -15.64 -14.83
CA ARG A 256 -45.74 -16.35 -16.06
C ARG A 256 -44.90 -16.00 -17.30
N SER A 257 -44.16 -14.92 -17.25
CA SER A 257 -43.31 -14.44 -18.35
C SER A 257 -41.87 -14.88 -18.18
N GLN A 258 -41.37 -15.61 -19.14
CA GLN A 258 -39.97 -16.05 -19.23
C GLN A 258 -39.01 -14.86 -19.15
N TYR A 259 -39.30 -13.73 -19.81
CA TYR A 259 -38.45 -12.54 -19.78
C TYR A 259 -38.36 -11.91 -18.38
N LYS A 260 -39.50 -11.85 -17.67
CA LYS A 260 -39.51 -11.32 -16.29
C LYS A 260 -38.74 -12.24 -15.34
N ASN A 261 -38.86 -13.57 -15.50
CA ASN A 261 -38.09 -14.53 -14.73
C ASN A 261 -36.58 -14.41 -15.03
N LYS A 262 -36.22 -14.21 -16.29
CA LYS A 262 -34.82 -13.97 -16.68
C LYS A 262 -34.26 -12.70 -16.02
N ASP A 263 -34.96 -11.57 -16.10
CA ASP A 263 -34.53 -10.31 -15.50
C ASP A 263 -34.37 -10.44 -13.98
N ARG A 264 -35.32 -11.14 -13.34
CA ARG A 264 -35.28 -11.37 -11.90
C ARG A 264 -34.12 -12.31 -11.52
N ALA A 265 -33.92 -13.40 -12.25
CA ALA A 265 -32.82 -14.31 -12.05
C ALA A 265 -31.46 -13.61 -12.24
N MET A 266 -31.32 -12.73 -13.24
CA MET A 266 -30.13 -11.92 -13.45
C MET A 266 -29.86 -10.96 -12.30
N LYS A 267 -30.87 -10.31 -11.73
CA LYS A 267 -30.71 -9.45 -10.56
C LYS A 267 -30.25 -10.24 -9.33
N ILE A 268 -30.86 -11.41 -9.09
CA ILE A 268 -30.47 -12.30 -7.98
C ILE A 268 -29.05 -12.81 -8.18
N LEU A 269 -28.70 -13.23 -9.39
CA LEU A 269 -27.33 -13.67 -9.72
C LEU A 269 -26.31 -12.57 -9.46
N ARG A 270 -26.59 -11.35 -9.93
CA ARG A 270 -25.72 -10.19 -9.72
C ARG A 270 -25.50 -9.90 -8.24
N SER A 271 -26.56 -9.95 -7.43
CA SER A 271 -26.46 -9.74 -5.97
C SER A 271 -25.61 -10.84 -5.31
N LYS A 272 -25.84 -12.12 -5.66
CA LYS A 272 -25.07 -13.24 -5.09
C LYS A 272 -23.58 -13.18 -5.46
N LEU A 273 -23.28 -12.84 -6.70
CA LEU A 273 -21.88 -12.75 -7.15
C LEU A 273 -21.17 -11.54 -6.54
N TYR A 274 -21.86 -10.39 -6.41
CA TYR A 274 -21.36 -9.22 -5.72
C TYR A 274 -21.07 -9.53 -4.23
N GLU A 275 -22.01 -10.19 -3.56
CA GLU A 275 -21.84 -10.60 -2.15
C GLU A 275 -20.65 -11.55 -1.98
N ALA A 276 -20.51 -12.54 -2.87
CA ALA A 276 -19.38 -13.48 -2.83
C ALA A 276 -18.02 -12.78 -3.05
N GLU A 277 -17.92 -11.81 -3.95
CA GLU A 277 -16.69 -11.06 -4.19
C GLU A 277 -16.38 -10.12 -3.02
N GLN A 278 -17.41 -9.49 -2.45
CA GLN A 278 -17.25 -8.67 -1.24
C GLN A 278 -16.80 -9.51 -0.02
N GLU A 279 -17.34 -10.71 0.16
CA GLU A 279 -16.88 -11.63 1.22
C GLU A 279 -15.42 -12.04 1.01
N LYS A 280 -15.02 -12.33 -0.21
CA LYS A 280 -13.64 -12.68 -0.55
C LYS A 280 -12.68 -11.51 -0.26
N GLN A 281 -13.06 -10.29 -0.63
CA GLN A 281 -12.28 -9.08 -0.33
C GLN A 281 -12.17 -8.87 1.18
N ASN A 282 -13.29 -8.97 1.91
CA ASN A 282 -13.31 -8.84 3.36
C ASN A 282 -12.45 -9.91 4.06
N ALA A 283 -12.49 -11.15 3.57
CA ALA A 283 -11.64 -12.23 4.07
C ALA A 283 -10.15 -11.97 3.84
N ALA A 284 -9.76 -11.42 2.69
CA ALA A 284 -8.39 -11.03 2.39
C ALA A 284 -7.90 -9.89 3.30
N ILE A 285 -8.73 -8.87 3.52
CA ILE A 285 -8.46 -7.77 4.46
C ILE A 285 -8.30 -8.30 5.88
N ALA A 286 -9.21 -9.17 6.34
CA ALA A 286 -9.16 -9.78 7.67
C ALA A 286 -7.90 -10.64 7.86
N ALA A 287 -7.48 -11.39 6.83
CA ALA A 287 -6.25 -12.18 6.86
C ALA A 287 -5.01 -11.29 6.94
N THR A 288 -4.98 -10.19 6.21
CA THR A 288 -3.88 -9.21 6.25
C THR A 288 -3.80 -8.53 7.61
N ARG A 289 -4.93 -8.05 8.14
CA ARG A 289 -5.03 -7.50 9.51
C ARG A 289 -4.50 -8.48 10.55
N LYS A 290 -4.92 -9.74 10.48
CA LYS A 290 -4.47 -10.79 11.41
C LYS A 290 -2.97 -11.04 11.34
N ARG A 291 -2.37 -11.00 10.16
CA ARG A 291 -0.91 -11.13 9.99
C ARG A 291 -0.14 -9.96 10.60
N GLN A 292 -0.63 -8.73 10.43
CA GLN A 292 0.01 -7.51 10.94
C GLN A 292 -0.05 -7.43 12.48
N VAL A 293 -1.20 -7.72 13.06
CA VAL A 293 -1.45 -7.58 14.50
C VAL A 293 -0.92 -8.80 15.30
N GLY A 294 -0.85 -9.98 14.67
CA GLY A 294 -0.44 -11.21 15.34
C GLY A 294 -1.31 -11.51 16.55
N THR A 295 -0.68 -11.89 17.67
CA THR A 295 -1.36 -12.14 18.96
C THR A 295 -1.45 -10.90 19.86
N GLY A 296 -0.88 -9.76 19.43
CA GLY A 296 -0.76 -8.56 20.28
C GLY A 296 0.19 -8.74 21.48
N ASP A 297 0.99 -9.80 21.50
CA ASP A 297 1.95 -10.07 22.57
C ASP A 297 3.18 -9.17 22.44
N ARG A 298 3.73 -8.75 23.58
CA ARG A 298 4.95 -7.92 23.68
C ARG A 298 6.18 -8.54 23.02
N SER A 299 6.18 -9.85 22.78
CA SER A 299 7.30 -10.56 22.14
C SER A 299 7.40 -10.27 20.64
N GLY A 300 6.26 -10.13 19.96
CA GLY A 300 6.18 -9.85 18.52
C GLY A 300 6.31 -8.37 18.14
N LYS A 301 6.93 -7.55 18.99
CA LYS A 301 7.07 -6.09 18.79
C LYS A 301 7.90 -5.72 17.57
N ILE A 302 7.44 -4.73 16.83
CA ILE A 302 8.25 -4.07 15.81
C ILE A 302 9.05 -2.91 16.43
N ARG A 303 8.49 -2.22 17.47
CA ARG A 303 9.08 -1.01 18.04
C ARG A 303 8.91 -0.97 19.55
N THR A 304 9.88 -0.38 20.25
CA THR A 304 9.85 -0.16 21.70
C THR A 304 10.05 1.31 22.02
N TYR A 305 9.09 1.88 22.73
CA TYR A 305 9.11 3.23 23.27
C TYR A 305 9.57 3.20 24.73
N ASN A 306 10.81 3.57 25.00
CA ASN A 306 11.43 3.52 26.32
C ASN A 306 11.55 4.94 26.89
N PHE A 307 10.58 5.35 27.69
CA PHE A 307 10.53 6.71 28.28
C PHE A 307 11.68 6.97 29.25
N PRO A 308 12.03 6.05 30.18
CA PRO A 308 13.18 6.25 31.09
C PRO A 308 14.50 6.49 30.36
N GLN A 309 14.69 5.93 29.17
CA GLN A 309 15.90 6.07 28.38
C GLN A 309 15.77 7.15 27.29
N ASN A 310 14.65 7.87 27.23
CA ASN A 310 14.34 8.87 26.20
C ASN A 310 14.59 8.33 24.76
N ARG A 311 14.23 7.08 24.49
CA ARG A 311 14.58 6.37 23.27
C ARG A 311 13.43 5.56 22.70
N VAL A 312 13.26 5.62 21.37
CA VAL A 312 12.47 4.68 20.57
C VAL A 312 13.42 3.78 19.80
N THR A 313 13.24 2.47 19.90
CA THR A 313 14.03 1.49 19.17
C THR A 313 13.14 0.74 18.18
N ASP A 314 13.44 0.84 16.88
CA ASP A 314 12.83 -0.01 15.87
C ASP A 314 13.65 -1.28 15.69
N HIS A 315 13.03 -2.43 15.94
CA HIS A 315 13.71 -3.73 15.98
C HIS A 315 13.96 -4.33 14.58
N ARG A 316 13.43 -3.73 13.54
CA ARG A 316 13.66 -4.13 12.14
C ARG A 316 14.94 -3.52 11.57
N LEU A 317 15.45 -2.47 12.20
CA LEU A 317 16.70 -1.82 11.82
C LEU A 317 17.88 -2.41 12.61
N THR A 318 19.07 -2.33 12.03
CA THR A 318 20.32 -2.83 12.61
C THR A 318 21.31 -1.69 12.87
N GLY A 319 22.33 -1.93 13.70
CA GLY A 319 23.35 -0.94 14.02
C GLY A 319 22.84 0.23 14.87
N ASP A 320 23.45 1.40 14.68
CA ASP A 320 23.13 2.61 15.45
C ASP A 320 21.86 3.32 14.94
N ASN A 321 21.47 3.08 13.70
CA ASN A 321 20.32 3.71 13.04
C ASN A 321 18.95 3.19 13.51
N LYS A 322 18.91 2.31 14.50
CA LYS A 322 17.66 1.75 15.06
C LYS A 322 17.05 2.57 16.20
N ASN A 323 17.77 3.59 16.70
CA ASN A 323 17.40 4.35 17.89
C ASN A 323 17.08 5.81 17.54
N PHE A 324 15.93 6.29 18.01
CA PHE A 324 15.41 7.63 17.75
C PHE A 324 15.01 8.32 19.05
N ASN A 325 14.95 9.66 19.04
CA ASN A 325 14.52 10.43 20.20
C ASN A 325 13.00 10.27 20.40
N ILE A 326 12.61 9.85 21.62
CA ILE A 326 11.20 9.58 21.93
C ILE A 326 10.34 10.83 21.88
N ALA A 327 10.86 11.99 22.33
CA ALA A 327 10.10 13.24 22.33
C ALA A 327 9.80 13.72 20.91
N ALA A 328 10.73 13.54 19.96
CA ALA A 328 10.50 13.85 18.56
C ALA A 328 9.44 12.91 17.96
N VAL A 329 9.62 11.59 18.14
CA VAL A 329 8.74 10.56 17.60
C VAL A 329 7.29 10.72 18.08
N ILE A 330 7.07 10.85 19.38
CA ILE A 330 5.70 11.01 19.96
C ILE A 330 5.04 12.31 19.49
N ASN A 331 5.80 13.32 19.11
CA ASN A 331 5.30 14.55 18.51
C ASN A 331 5.20 14.49 16.98
N GLY A 332 5.17 13.30 16.39
CA GLY A 332 4.90 13.08 14.97
C GLY A 332 6.11 13.30 14.06
N ASP A 333 7.34 13.24 14.59
CA ASP A 333 8.56 13.28 13.77
C ASP A 333 9.00 11.83 13.45
N LEU A 334 8.42 11.28 12.41
CA LEU A 334 8.63 9.88 12.00
C LEU A 334 9.47 9.74 10.74
N ASP A 335 9.81 10.83 10.06
CA ASP A 335 10.42 10.79 8.73
C ASP A 335 11.76 10.04 8.73
N ASP A 336 12.69 10.38 9.60
CA ASP A 336 14.01 9.72 9.66
C ASP A 336 13.89 8.21 9.88
N MET A 337 12.94 7.80 10.73
CA MET A 337 12.72 6.39 11.05
C MET A 337 12.07 5.64 9.89
N ILE A 338 11.06 6.24 9.25
CA ILE A 338 10.39 5.65 8.10
C ILE A 338 11.34 5.60 6.89
N ASP A 339 12.15 6.63 6.66
CA ASP A 339 13.14 6.66 5.59
C ASP A 339 14.20 5.56 5.76
N ALA A 340 14.66 5.33 7.00
CA ALA A 340 15.55 4.21 7.30
C ALA A 340 14.90 2.85 7.02
N LEU A 341 13.61 2.69 7.31
CA LEU A 341 12.85 1.46 7.01
C LEU A 341 12.66 1.26 5.51
N ILE A 342 12.37 2.33 4.77
CA ILE A 342 12.26 2.31 3.30
C ILE A 342 13.59 1.86 2.69
N LEU A 343 14.71 2.44 3.13
CA LEU A 343 16.04 2.07 2.65
C LEU A 343 16.38 0.60 2.96
N ASN A 344 16.00 0.12 4.15
CA ASN A 344 16.21 -1.28 4.53
C ASN A 344 15.38 -2.23 3.67
N ASP A 345 14.10 -1.92 3.43
CA ASP A 345 13.21 -2.70 2.55
C ASP A 345 13.74 -2.75 1.12
N GLN A 346 14.17 -1.60 0.58
CA GLN A 346 14.79 -1.53 -0.75
C GLN A 346 16.07 -2.37 -0.84
N ALA A 347 16.92 -2.34 0.19
CA ALA A 347 18.14 -3.14 0.23
C ALA A 347 17.83 -4.65 0.25
N GLN A 348 16.83 -5.08 1.02
CA GLN A 348 16.38 -6.48 1.06
C GLN A 348 15.85 -6.94 -0.31
N ARG A 349 14.97 -6.16 -0.94
CA ARG A 349 14.43 -6.47 -2.29
C ARG A 349 15.53 -6.55 -3.36
N LEU A 350 16.56 -5.70 -3.28
CA LEU A 350 17.71 -5.77 -4.17
C LEU A 350 18.56 -7.04 -3.96
N GLN A 351 18.63 -7.57 -2.74
CA GLN A 351 19.29 -8.85 -2.44
C GLN A 351 18.49 -10.04 -2.97
N GLU A 352 17.18 -10.09 -2.71
CA GLU A 352 16.27 -11.13 -3.20
C GLU A 352 16.24 -11.18 -4.75
N GLY A 353 16.23 -10.02 -5.42
CA GLY A 353 16.30 -9.94 -6.88
C GLY A 353 17.63 -10.34 -7.51
N LYS A 354 18.69 -10.56 -6.71
CA LYS A 354 19.97 -11.12 -7.18
C LYS A 354 20.04 -12.65 -7.06
N GLU A 355 19.19 -13.25 -6.24
CA GLU A 355 19.12 -14.70 -6.02
C GLU A 355 18.11 -15.41 -6.94
N SER A 356 17.29 -14.66 -7.68
CA SER A 356 16.35 -15.14 -8.71
C SER A 356 16.88 -14.82 -10.12
#